data_a72e4abeb4a2154dd149851c80ee07d1
#
_entry.id   a72e4abeb4a2154dd149851c80ee07d1
#
_cell.length_a   1.000
_cell.length_b   1.000
_cell.length_c   1.000
_cell.angle_alpha   90.00
_cell.angle_beta   90.00
_cell.angle_gamma   90.00
#
_symmetry.space_group_name_H-M   'P 1'
#
loop_
_entity.id
_entity.type
_entity.pdbx_description
1 polymer ?
#
loop_
_entity_poly.entity_id
_entity_poly.type
_entity_poly.pdbx_seq_one_letter_code
_entity_poly.pdbx_strand_id
1 'polypeptide(L)'
;EEIYHKHNIHSIICGMTPPEASGWFKQPIKSIEDFKGLKIRFFGLGGKVLQEVGAAPQLIAGGEIYQALELGTIDATEYAMPAVDEKMGFYEIAKHYYFPGWHQQSTFFELMINLDAWNSLTDLQKTQIEATCSSNIRYGISEGEALQADAMAALEAEGVQIHSWPPEILAELESAWNKVAAQ
;
A
#
# COMPACT_ATOMS: atom_id res chain seq x y z
N GLU A 1 -14.36 10.17 -14.50
CA GLU A 1 -14.78 9.83 -15.89
C GLU A 1 -14.23 10.83 -16.94
N GLU A 2 -14.35 12.14 -16.77
CA GLU A 2 -13.92 13.14 -17.78
C GLU A 2 -12.45 12.98 -18.23
N ILE A 3 -11.56 12.54 -17.35
CA ILE A 3 -10.15 12.29 -17.67
C ILE A 3 -10.03 11.02 -18.50
N TYR A 4 -10.62 9.93 -18.05
CA TYR A 4 -10.51 8.60 -18.67
C TYR A 4 -11.20 8.52 -20.04
N HIS A 5 -12.33 9.18 -20.23
CA HIS A 5 -13.02 9.19 -21.51
C HIS A 5 -12.17 9.76 -22.66
N LYS A 6 -11.27 10.71 -22.38
CA LYS A 6 -10.29 11.23 -23.36
C LYS A 6 -9.31 10.16 -23.87
N HIS A 7 -9.17 9.08 -23.12
CA HIS A 7 -8.31 7.94 -23.43
C HIS A 7 -9.09 6.70 -23.87
N ASN A 8 -10.35 6.87 -24.24
CA ASN A 8 -11.27 5.80 -24.63
C ASN A 8 -11.46 4.73 -23.52
N ILE A 9 -11.50 5.19 -22.25
CA ILE A 9 -11.68 4.33 -21.07
C ILE A 9 -12.91 4.81 -20.29
N HIS A 10 -13.76 3.86 -19.89
CA HIS A 10 -14.79 4.04 -18.88
C HIS A 10 -14.29 3.40 -17.57
N SER A 11 -14.33 4.15 -16.48
CA SER A 11 -13.83 3.70 -15.19
C SER A 11 -14.95 3.65 -14.16
N ILE A 12 -14.99 2.57 -13.39
CA ILE A 12 -15.92 2.36 -12.28
C ILE A 12 -15.11 1.96 -11.05
N ILE A 13 -15.29 2.65 -9.92
CA ILE A 13 -14.72 2.17 -8.65
C ILE A 13 -15.36 0.84 -8.30
N CYS A 14 -14.56 -0.22 -8.23
CA CYS A 14 -15.02 -1.58 -8.08
C CYS A 14 -14.43 -2.32 -6.88
N GLY A 15 -13.53 -1.71 -6.15
CA GLY A 15 -12.94 -2.27 -4.94
C GLY A 15 -12.37 -1.18 -4.05
N MET A 16 -12.17 -1.52 -2.78
CA MET A 16 -11.53 -0.66 -1.80
C MET A 16 -10.85 -1.51 -0.74
N THR A 17 -9.64 -1.12 -0.34
CA THR A 17 -8.93 -1.76 0.78
C THR A 17 -9.09 -0.96 2.07
N PRO A 18 -8.97 -1.62 3.25
CA PRO A 18 -8.73 -0.94 4.51
C PRO A 18 -7.36 -0.24 4.53
N PRO A 19 -7.02 0.49 5.63
CA PRO A 19 -5.70 1.10 5.82
C PRO A 19 -4.56 0.09 5.69
N GLU A 20 -3.46 0.52 5.08
CA GLU A 20 -2.27 -0.29 4.93
C GLU A 20 -1.30 -0.14 6.11
N ALA A 21 -0.34 -1.07 6.20
CA ALA A 21 0.81 -0.93 7.07
C ALA A 21 1.84 0.03 6.45
N SER A 22 2.72 0.59 7.28
CA SER A 22 3.83 1.41 6.78
C SER A 22 4.92 0.60 6.11
N GLY A 23 5.09 -0.65 6.52
CA GLY A 23 6.01 -1.57 5.91
C GLY A 23 6.89 -2.36 6.88
N TRP A 24 7.79 -3.11 6.29
CA TRP A 24 8.70 -4.09 6.89
C TRP A 24 10.13 -3.58 6.88
N PHE A 25 10.80 -3.74 8.02
CA PHE A 25 12.17 -3.27 8.21
C PHE A 25 13.03 -4.38 8.82
N LYS A 26 14.25 -4.55 8.32
CA LYS A 26 15.22 -5.49 8.90
C LYS A 26 15.73 -5.04 10.26
N GLN A 27 15.84 -3.72 10.45
CA GLN A 27 16.27 -3.11 11.70
C GLN A 27 15.17 -2.20 12.23
N PRO A 28 15.04 -2.03 13.55
CA PRO A 28 14.04 -1.13 14.11
C PRO A 28 14.37 0.34 13.79
N ILE A 29 13.35 1.09 13.46
CA ILE A 29 13.41 2.54 13.23
C ILE A 29 13.03 3.25 14.55
N LYS A 30 13.96 3.97 15.15
CA LYS A 30 13.79 4.65 16.43
C LYS A 30 13.68 6.14 16.30
N SER A 31 14.22 6.71 15.22
CA SER A 31 14.23 8.13 14.95
C SER A 31 14.20 8.41 13.45
N ILE A 32 13.94 9.66 13.06
CA ILE A 32 13.98 10.06 11.65
C ILE A 32 15.39 9.90 11.03
N GLU A 33 16.44 9.93 11.84
CA GLU A 33 17.81 9.72 11.39
C GLU A 33 18.05 8.31 10.82
N ASP A 34 17.27 7.32 11.29
CA ASP A 34 17.39 5.93 10.82
C ASP A 34 16.90 5.75 9.37
N PHE A 35 16.20 6.74 8.82
CA PHE A 35 15.83 6.74 7.40
C PHE A 35 17.01 7.16 6.49
N LYS A 36 18.05 7.79 7.00
CA LYS A 36 19.16 8.27 6.16
C LYS A 36 19.91 7.11 5.50
N GLY A 37 19.86 7.08 4.19
CA GLY A 37 20.48 6.03 3.37
C GLY A 37 19.74 4.68 3.39
N LEU A 38 18.61 4.56 4.08
CA LEU A 38 17.79 3.35 4.11
C LEU A 38 17.31 3.01 2.69
N LYS A 39 17.71 1.86 2.20
CA LYS A 39 17.24 1.33 0.92
C LYS A 39 15.88 0.68 1.13
N ILE A 40 14.85 1.30 0.61
CA ILE A 40 13.48 0.84 0.80
C ILE A 40 12.74 0.71 -0.53
N ARG A 41 12.02 -0.38 -0.72
CA ARG A 41 11.05 -0.44 -1.81
C ARG A 41 9.85 0.42 -1.44
N PHE A 42 9.61 1.43 -2.26
CA PHE A 42 8.48 2.33 -2.13
C PHE A 42 8.16 2.96 -3.49
N PHE A 43 6.94 3.44 -3.70
CA PHE A 43 6.55 4.04 -4.97
C PHE A 43 5.78 5.36 -4.81
N GLY A 44 5.61 6.06 -5.94
CA GLY A 44 4.77 7.24 -6.03
C GLY A 44 5.21 8.39 -5.12
N LEU A 45 4.25 9.12 -4.61
CA LEU A 45 4.47 10.29 -3.77
C LEU A 45 5.08 9.92 -2.41
N GLY A 46 4.71 8.76 -1.86
CA GLY A 46 5.31 8.26 -0.61
C GLY A 46 6.82 8.05 -0.74
N GLY A 47 7.30 7.55 -1.88
CA GLY A 47 8.73 7.45 -2.17
C GLY A 47 9.41 8.83 -2.16
N LYS A 48 8.77 9.87 -2.73
CA LYS A 48 9.30 11.24 -2.68
C LYS A 48 9.38 11.79 -1.25
N VAL A 49 8.37 11.49 -0.41
CA VAL A 49 8.40 11.86 1.02
C VAL A 49 9.58 11.20 1.73
N LEU A 50 9.83 9.91 1.46
CA LEU A 50 10.97 9.20 2.04
C LEU A 50 12.31 9.77 1.57
N GLN A 51 12.43 10.24 0.32
CA GLN A 51 13.62 10.95 -0.16
C GLN A 51 13.87 12.25 0.62
N GLU A 52 12.82 13.01 0.95
CA GLU A 52 12.93 14.25 1.73
C GLU A 52 13.50 14.01 3.13
N VAL A 53 13.24 12.84 3.73
CA VAL A 53 13.83 12.45 5.03
C VAL A 53 15.14 11.67 4.90
N GLY A 54 15.68 11.54 3.68
CA GLY A 54 17.00 11.01 3.43
C GLY A 54 17.07 9.52 3.09
N ALA A 55 15.94 8.84 2.93
CA ALA A 55 15.93 7.44 2.46
C ALA A 55 16.26 7.32 0.97
N ALA A 56 16.55 6.11 0.53
CA ALA A 56 16.84 5.75 -0.85
C ALA A 56 15.75 4.80 -1.40
N PRO A 57 14.55 5.32 -1.75
CA PRO A 57 13.47 4.50 -2.26
C PRO A 57 13.79 3.95 -3.65
N GLN A 58 13.36 2.73 -3.89
CA GLN A 58 13.52 2.02 -5.16
C GLN A 58 12.18 1.45 -5.60
N LEU A 59 11.90 1.51 -6.90
CA LEU A 59 10.73 0.87 -7.49
C LEU A 59 11.09 -0.57 -7.87
N ILE A 60 10.50 -1.54 -7.15
CA ILE A 60 10.69 -2.97 -7.36
C ILE A 60 9.31 -3.62 -7.50
N ALA A 61 9.16 -4.50 -8.49
CA ALA A 61 7.92 -5.24 -8.69
C ALA A 61 7.62 -6.17 -7.49
N GLY A 62 6.33 -6.35 -7.16
CA GLY A 62 5.91 -7.09 -5.96
C GLY A 62 6.55 -8.48 -5.85
N GLY A 63 6.58 -9.25 -6.96
CA GLY A 63 7.18 -10.59 -6.97
C GLY A 63 8.70 -10.64 -6.80
N GLU A 64 9.39 -9.50 -6.85
CA GLU A 64 10.85 -9.40 -6.72
C GLU A 64 11.28 -8.91 -5.31
N ILE A 65 10.32 -8.46 -4.48
CA ILE A 65 10.61 -7.83 -3.18
C ILE A 65 11.27 -8.82 -2.23
N TYR A 66 10.75 -10.04 -2.11
CA TYR A 66 11.31 -11.05 -1.21
C TYR A 66 12.80 -11.28 -1.51
N GLN A 67 13.14 -11.51 -2.78
CA GLN A 67 14.52 -11.73 -3.20
C GLN A 67 15.39 -10.49 -2.97
N ALA A 68 14.87 -9.28 -3.21
CA ALA A 68 15.60 -8.04 -2.97
C ALA A 68 15.90 -7.84 -1.47
N LEU A 69 14.98 -8.19 -0.59
CA LEU A 69 15.21 -8.23 0.85
C LEU A 69 16.27 -9.29 1.20
N GLU A 70 16.13 -10.52 0.71
CA GLU A 70 17.04 -11.63 1.01
C GLU A 70 18.48 -11.30 0.62
N LEU A 71 18.69 -10.77 -0.58
CA LEU A 71 20.02 -10.39 -1.11
C LEU A 71 20.59 -9.10 -0.50
N GLY A 72 19.81 -8.36 0.29
CA GLY A 72 20.26 -7.08 0.87
C GLY A 72 20.30 -5.93 -0.13
N THR A 73 19.64 -6.06 -1.28
CA THR A 73 19.46 -4.96 -2.23
C THR A 73 18.64 -3.84 -1.61
N ILE A 74 17.65 -4.22 -0.78
CA ILE A 74 16.86 -3.32 0.05
C ILE A 74 16.91 -3.78 1.51
N ASP A 75 16.69 -2.82 2.42
CA ASP A 75 16.67 -3.01 3.87
C ASP A 75 15.24 -3.00 4.43
N ALA A 76 14.31 -2.47 3.65
CA ALA A 76 12.91 -2.31 4.01
C ALA A 76 11.99 -2.35 2.78
N THR A 77 10.72 -2.62 3.00
CA THR A 77 9.68 -2.57 1.96
C THR A 77 8.35 -2.14 2.55
N GLU A 78 7.60 -1.39 1.79
CA GLU A 78 6.15 -1.24 1.92
C GLU A 78 5.50 -2.19 0.91
N TYR A 79 4.27 -2.68 1.21
CA TYR A 79 3.53 -3.48 0.24
C TYR A 79 2.02 -3.34 0.38
N ALA A 80 1.41 -3.80 1.48
CA ALA A 80 -0.05 -3.74 1.66
C ALA A 80 -0.46 -3.78 3.15
N MET A 81 -1.27 -4.76 3.51
CA MET A 81 -1.83 -4.95 4.84
C MET A 81 -1.48 -6.36 5.38
N PRO A 82 -1.57 -6.61 6.70
CA PRO A 82 -1.13 -7.86 7.33
C PRO A 82 -1.56 -9.15 6.60
N ALA A 83 -2.83 -9.28 6.25
CA ALA A 83 -3.35 -10.50 5.61
C ALA A 83 -2.81 -10.75 4.19
N VAL A 84 -2.30 -9.72 3.52
CA VAL A 84 -1.62 -9.82 2.22
C VAL A 84 -0.14 -10.06 2.43
N ASP A 85 0.48 -9.28 3.32
CA ASP A 85 1.92 -9.28 3.56
C ASP A 85 2.40 -10.61 4.19
N GLU A 86 1.58 -11.24 5.03
CA GLU A 86 1.82 -12.59 5.56
C GLU A 86 2.12 -13.58 4.42
N LYS A 87 1.31 -13.53 3.35
CA LYS A 87 1.46 -14.44 2.21
C LYS A 87 2.68 -14.15 1.34
N MET A 88 3.25 -12.95 1.47
CA MET A 88 4.45 -12.56 0.75
C MET A 88 5.74 -13.02 1.42
N GLY A 89 5.67 -13.47 2.69
CA GLY A 89 6.80 -14.03 3.42
C GLY A 89 7.86 -13.01 3.86
N PHE A 90 7.60 -11.72 3.80
CA PHE A 90 8.58 -10.68 4.16
C PHE A 90 9.07 -10.84 5.60
N TYR A 91 8.21 -11.34 6.48
CA TYR A 91 8.49 -11.60 7.89
C TYR A 91 9.64 -12.60 8.12
N GLU A 92 9.99 -13.43 7.16
CA GLU A 92 11.13 -14.35 7.29
C GLU A 92 12.46 -13.59 7.36
N ILE A 93 12.53 -12.42 6.70
CA ILE A 93 13.75 -11.63 6.51
C ILE A 93 13.73 -10.34 7.32
N ALA A 94 12.56 -9.65 7.36
CA ALA A 94 12.36 -8.38 8.06
C ALA A 94 11.39 -8.58 9.22
N LYS A 95 11.85 -8.38 10.45
CA LYS A 95 11.09 -8.70 11.67
C LYS A 95 10.38 -7.52 12.31
N HIS A 96 10.56 -6.32 11.80
CA HIS A 96 9.95 -5.10 12.35
C HIS A 96 8.87 -4.58 11.40
N TYR A 97 7.62 -4.58 11.86
CA TYR A 97 6.45 -4.20 11.08
C TYR A 97 5.77 -2.99 11.71
N TYR A 98 5.58 -1.92 10.94
CA TYR A 98 5.20 -0.60 11.46
C TYR A 98 3.81 -0.14 11.04
N PHE A 99 3.13 0.54 11.98
CA PHE A 99 1.80 1.13 11.83
C PHE A 99 1.72 2.55 12.41
N PRO A 100 0.70 3.35 12.02
CA PRO A 100 -0.17 3.16 10.87
C PRO A 100 0.57 3.36 9.54
N GLY A 101 -0.06 2.93 8.44
CA GLY A 101 0.37 3.28 7.09
C GLY A 101 0.12 4.76 6.81
N TRP A 102 1.08 5.61 7.16
CA TRP A 102 0.98 7.07 7.06
C TRP A 102 0.75 7.56 5.62
N HIS A 103 1.14 6.78 4.63
CA HIS A 103 1.12 7.12 3.20
C HIS A 103 -0.18 6.73 2.51
N GLN A 104 -0.90 5.73 3.02
CA GLN A 104 -2.04 5.13 2.31
C GLN A 104 -3.11 4.64 3.29
N GLN A 105 -4.12 5.48 3.48
CA GLN A 105 -5.23 5.19 4.40
C GLN A 105 -6.27 4.25 3.77
N SER A 106 -6.31 4.17 2.45
CA SER A 106 -7.18 3.30 1.67
C SER A 106 -6.78 3.34 0.21
N THR A 107 -7.02 2.25 -0.52
CA THR A 107 -6.82 2.18 -1.96
C THR A 107 -8.14 1.90 -2.66
N PHE A 108 -8.44 2.69 -3.67
CA PHE A 108 -9.54 2.43 -4.59
C PHE A 108 -9.04 1.62 -5.78
N PHE A 109 -9.75 0.57 -6.12
CA PHE A 109 -9.53 -0.20 -7.33
C PHE A 109 -10.60 0.14 -8.36
N GLU A 110 -10.15 0.47 -9.56
CA GLU A 110 -11.02 0.82 -10.67
C GLU A 110 -11.09 -0.32 -11.68
N LEU A 111 -12.29 -0.67 -12.09
CA LEU A 111 -12.54 -1.50 -13.27
C LEU A 111 -12.47 -0.59 -14.48
N MET A 112 -11.43 -0.74 -15.29
CA MET A 112 -11.23 0.03 -16.52
C MET A 112 -11.74 -0.76 -17.72
N ILE A 113 -12.69 -0.20 -18.45
CA ILE A 113 -13.34 -0.81 -19.60
C ILE A 113 -13.10 0.08 -20.82
N ASN A 114 -12.79 -0.52 -21.98
CA ASN A 114 -12.77 0.25 -23.22
C ASN A 114 -14.12 0.94 -23.43
N LEU A 115 -14.13 2.24 -23.73
CA LEU A 115 -15.35 3.05 -23.79
C LEU A 115 -16.31 2.58 -24.90
N ASP A 116 -15.81 2.12 -26.04
CA ASP A 116 -16.67 1.58 -27.10
C ASP A 116 -17.32 0.26 -26.67
N ALA A 117 -16.56 -0.60 -25.98
CA ALA A 117 -17.10 -1.81 -25.42
C ALA A 117 -18.17 -1.52 -24.37
N TRP A 118 -17.92 -0.56 -23.45
CA TRP A 118 -18.91 -0.12 -22.48
C TRP A 118 -20.18 0.41 -23.14
N ASN A 119 -20.04 1.23 -24.19
CA ASN A 119 -21.16 1.83 -24.91
C ASN A 119 -21.99 0.77 -25.68
N SER A 120 -21.39 -0.37 -26.04
CA SER A 120 -22.09 -1.48 -26.69
C SER A 120 -22.94 -2.32 -25.75
N LEU A 121 -22.75 -2.17 -24.42
CA LEU A 121 -23.55 -2.89 -23.43
C LEU A 121 -24.96 -2.33 -23.33
N THR A 122 -25.91 -3.23 -23.03
CA THR A 122 -27.28 -2.84 -22.69
C THR A 122 -27.32 -2.16 -21.31
N ASP A 123 -28.36 -1.38 -21.05
CA ASP A 123 -28.56 -0.71 -19.74
C ASP A 123 -28.60 -1.73 -18.60
N LEU A 124 -29.21 -2.91 -18.82
CA LEU A 124 -29.22 -4.00 -17.84
C LEU A 124 -27.80 -4.48 -17.51
N GLN A 125 -26.97 -4.71 -18.51
CA GLN A 125 -25.57 -5.16 -18.30
C GLN A 125 -24.76 -4.09 -17.54
N LYS A 126 -24.91 -2.82 -17.91
CA LYS A 126 -24.25 -1.70 -17.19
C LYS A 126 -24.68 -1.67 -15.73
N THR A 127 -25.98 -1.73 -15.46
CA THR A 127 -26.52 -1.76 -14.09
C THR A 127 -26.00 -2.95 -13.28
N GLN A 128 -25.87 -4.14 -13.91
CA GLN A 128 -25.34 -5.32 -13.25
C GLN A 128 -23.87 -5.13 -12.86
N ILE A 129 -23.05 -4.56 -13.74
CA ILE A 129 -21.63 -4.28 -13.46
C ILE A 129 -21.52 -3.27 -12.32
N GLU A 130 -22.24 -2.15 -12.39
CA GLU A 130 -22.23 -1.10 -11.37
C GLU A 130 -22.70 -1.62 -10.00
N ALA A 131 -23.77 -2.41 -9.96
CA ALA A 131 -24.27 -3.02 -8.74
C ALA A 131 -23.27 -4.02 -8.14
N THR A 132 -22.61 -4.81 -8.98
CA THR A 132 -21.57 -5.75 -8.55
C THR A 132 -20.37 -5.01 -7.99
N CYS A 133 -19.87 -3.97 -8.66
CA CYS A 133 -18.77 -3.14 -8.18
C CYS A 133 -19.11 -2.47 -6.84
N SER A 134 -20.32 -1.90 -6.73
CA SER A 134 -20.81 -1.30 -5.48
C SER A 134 -20.90 -2.31 -4.32
N SER A 135 -21.29 -3.56 -4.61
CA SER A 135 -21.29 -4.64 -3.61
C SER A 135 -19.87 -5.06 -3.23
N ASN A 136 -18.97 -5.16 -4.21
CA ASN A 136 -17.59 -5.57 -4.00
C ASN A 136 -16.79 -4.58 -3.14
N ILE A 137 -17.07 -3.28 -3.22
CA ILE A 137 -16.47 -2.27 -2.32
C ILE A 137 -16.79 -2.60 -0.86
N ARG A 138 -18.07 -2.85 -0.55
CA ARG A 138 -18.49 -3.19 0.82
C ARG A 138 -17.88 -4.50 1.31
N TYR A 139 -17.87 -5.51 0.44
CA TYR A 139 -17.24 -6.79 0.72
C TYR A 139 -15.75 -6.62 1.01
N GLY A 140 -15.01 -5.91 0.15
CA GLY A 140 -13.58 -5.70 0.28
C GLY A 140 -13.17 -5.00 1.58
N ILE A 141 -13.94 -3.99 2.01
CA ILE A 141 -13.69 -3.32 3.28
C ILE A 141 -14.00 -4.26 4.46
N SER A 142 -15.17 -4.90 4.46
CA SER A 142 -15.59 -5.74 5.58
C SER A 142 -14.71 -6.98 5.76
N GLU A 143 -14.42 -7.68 4.69
CA GLU A 143 -13.54 -8.86 4.70
C GLU A 143 -12.10 -8.45 4.96
N GLY A 144 -11.66 -7.37 4.32
CA GLY A 144 -10.34 -6.82 4.52
C GLY A 144 -10.05 -6.52 6.00
N GLU A 145 -10.94 -5.82 6.69
CA GLU A 145 -10.80 -5.53 8.13
C GLU A 145 -10.84 -6.80 8.98
N ALA A 146 -11.75 -7.73 8.68
CA ALA A 146 -11.92 -8.95 9.46
C ALA A 146 -10.68 -9.84 9.49
N LEU A 147 -9.90 -9.86 8.40
CA LEU A 147 -8.73 -10.72 8.27
C LEU A 147 -7.47 -10.19 8.97
N GLN A 148 -7.41 -8.89 9.31
CA GLN A 148 -6.15 -8.29 9.79
C GLN A 148 -5.74 -8.78 11.18
N ALA A 149 -6.70 -8.97 12.09
CA ALA A 149 -6.40 -9.38 13.45
C ALA A 149 -5.76 -10.78 13.51
N ASP A 150 -6.30 -11.73 12.76
CA ASP A 150 -5.77 -13.09 12.70
C ASP A 150 -4.40 -13.13 12.03
N ALA A 151 -4.21 -12.37 10.96
CA ALA A 151 -2.92 -12.26 10.28
C ALA A 151 -1.85 -11.62 11.18
N MET A 152 -2.19 -10.58 11.94
CA MET A 152 -1.27 -9.97 12.90
C MET A 152 -0.86 -10.97 13.98
N ALA A 153 -1.80 -11.73 14.54
CA ALA A 153 -1.50 -12.75 15.53
C ALA A 153 -0.60 -13.87 14.97
N ALA A 154 -0.82 -14.28 13.72
CA ALA A 154 0.05 -15.24 13.04
C ALA A 154 1.46 -14.69 12.84
N LEU A 155 1.62 -13.45 12.42
CA LEU A 155 2.92 -12.79 12.27
C LEU A 155 3.66 -12.64 13.60
N GLU A 156 2.98 -12.29 14.69
CA GLU A 156 3.57 -12.25 16.03
C GLU A 156 4.06 -13.64 16.48
N ALA A 157 3.32 -14.70 16.17
CA ALA A 157 3.73 -16.08 16.47
C ALA A 157 5.00 -16.49 15.70
N GLU A 158 5.25 -15.91 14.53
CA GLU A 158 6.49 -16.06 13.74
C GLU A 158 7.63 -15.13 14.22
N GLY A 159 7.42 -14.40 15.31
CA GLY A 159 8.43 -13.55 15.95
C GLY A 159 8.54 -12.15 15.32
N VAL A 160 7.53 -11.71 14.60
CA VAL A 160 7.44 -10.33 14.11
C VAL A 160 7.19 -9.38 15.29
N GLN A 161 7.91 -8.28 15.30
CA GLN A 161 7.72 -7.20 16.25
C GLN A 161 6.86 -6.13 15.61
N ILE A 162 5.62 -5.98 16.09
CA ILE A 162 4.68 -4.97 15.61
C ILE A 162 4.93 -3.67 16.36
N HIS A 163 5.13 -2.59 15.62
CA HIS A 163 5.45 -1.27 16.15
C HIS A 163 4.41 -0.23 15.75
N SER A 164 4.15 0.70 16.66
CA SER A 164 3.52 1.98 16.32
C SER A 164 4.59 3.03 16.11
N TRP A 165 4.42 3.87 15.09
CA TRP A 165 5.33 4.98 14.87
C TRP A 165 5.33 5.95 16.05
N PRO A 166 6.50 6.40 16.52
CA PRO A 166 6.60 7.54 17.41
C PRO A 166 5.94 8.79 16.78
N PRO A 167 5.20 9.59 17.56
CA PRO A 167 4.53 10.78 17.03
C PRO A 167 5.47 11.77 16.35
N GLU A 168 6.71 11.89 16.82
CA GLU A 168 7.74 12.74 16.24
C GLU A 168 8.14 12.30 14.82
N ILE A 169 8.20 11.00 14.55
CA ILE A 169 8.48 10.48 13.19
C ILE A 169 7.30 10.79 12.26
N LEU A 170 6.07 10.61 12.73
CA LEU A 170 4.88 10.96 11.93
C LEU A 170 4.84 12.45 11.60
N ALA A 171 5.19 13.31 12.54
CA ALA A 171 5.24 14.75 12.32
C ALA A 171 6.31 15.16 11.27
N GLU A 172 7.47 14.51 11.27
CA GLU A 172 8.51 14.74 10.25
C GLU A 172 8.08 14.25 8.88
N LEU A 173 7.42 13.08 8.79
CA LEU A 173 6.85 12.55 7.54
C LEU A 173 5.75 13.47 6.99
N GLU A 174 4.88 14.00 7.85
CA GLU A 174 3.87 15.01 7.47
C GLU A 174 4.52 16.31 6.97
N SER A 175 5.57 16.78 7.65
CA SER A 175 6.34 17.93 7.19
C SER A 175 6.97 17.70 5.82
N ALA A 176 7.54 16.54 5.59
CA ALA A 176 8.10 16.13 4.30
C ALA A 176 7.00 16.03 3.23
N TRP A 177 5.83 15.47 3.57
CA TRP A 177 4.68 15.43 2.68
C TRP A 177 4.25 16.83 2.23
N ASN A 178 4.15 17.79 3.16
CA ASN A 178 3.76 19.15 2.84
C ASN A 178 4.71 19.82 1.84
N LYS A 179 6.00 19.50 1.88
CA LYS A 179 6.99 19.96 0.88
C LYS A 179 6.77 19.32 -0.48
N VAL A 180 6.50 18.01 -0.52
CA VAL A 180 6.25 17.26 -1.76
C VAL A 180 4.94 17.70 -2.41
N ALA A 181 3.89 17.94 -1.62
CA ALA A 181 2.58 18.36 -2.12
C ALA A 181 2.57 19.79 -2.66
N ALA A 182 3.54 20.62 -2.29
CA ALA A 182 3.68 22.00 -2.78
C ALA A 182 4.45 22.11 -4.12
N GLN A 183 5.02 21.03 -4.64
CA GLN A 183 5.74 20.97 -5.91
C GLN A 183 4.81 20.69 -7.09
#